data_ae0a0754d131fa071a11f9bb7f6cd198
#
_entry.id   ae0a0754d131fa071a11f9bb7f6cd198
#
_cell.length_a   1.000
_cell.length_b   1.000
_cell.length_c   1.000
_cell.angle_alpha   90.00
_cell.angle_beta   90.00
_cell.angle_gamma   90.00
#
_symmetry.space_group_name_H-M   'P 1'
#
loop_
_entity.id
_entity.type
_entity.pdbx_description
1 polymer ?
#
loop_
_entity_poly.entity_id
_entity_poly.type
_entity_poly.pdbx_seq_one_letter_code
_entity_poly.pdbx_strand_id
1 'polypeptide(L)'
;MSKSIHGGYSGTRGADDEHHDLADNLPQLTKAFPVSPEGYFGEKGTGKVRRISSDNPLETARDFYEKATEGAVQRGPIIQQNTGPVPRSEAAILKDGSRVQIREVSHSDGTPAVEICIVRSGFVKPQKIHFIPKGGNK
;
A
#
# COMPACT_ATOMS: atom_id res chain seq x y z
N MET A 1 -5.74 20.04 14.47
CA MET A 1 -5.87 20.97 14.23
C MET A 1 -5.92 21.11 14.08
N SER A 2 -6.51 20.46 14.30
CA SER A 2 -6.66 21.01 13.99
C SER A 2 -6.90 20.87 13.88
N LYS A 3 -7.00 20.21 13.76
CA LYS A 3 -7.36 20.59 13.64
C LYS A 3 -7.60 20.72 13.52
N SER A 4 -8.00 20.13 13.60
CA SER A 4 -8.31 20.80 13.48
C SER A 4 -8.63 20.97 13.68
N ILE A 5 -9.06 20.66 13.72
CA ILE A 5 -9.36 21.34 13.82
C ILE A 5 -9.64 21.77 13.93
N HIS A 6 -10.05 21.47 13.85
CA HIS A 6 -10.33 22.39 13.80
C HIS A 6 -10.64 22.73 13.68
N GLY A 7 -11.14 22.42 13.63
CA GLY A 7 -11.47 22.99 13.23
C GLY A 7 -12.09 22.99 13.10
N GLY A 8 -12.56 23.14 13.09
CA GLY A 8 -13.07 23.26 12.69
C GLY A 8 -13.82 23.11 12.48
N TYR A 9 -14.32 23.06 12.11
CA TYR A 9 -14.74 23.01 11.73
C TYR A 9 -15.90 22.95 11.58
N SER A 10 -16.26 23.30 11.05
CA SER A 10 -17.51 23.03 10.66
C SER A 10 -17.85 21.61 10.66
N GLY A 11 -18.64 21.11 11.32
CA GLY A 11 -18.75 19.76 11.63
C GLY A 11 -19.07 18.79 10.53
N THR A 12 -19.66 19.21 9.52
CA THR A 12 -20.13 18.22 8.56
C THR A 12 -19.06 17.51 7.82
N ARG A 13 -17.85 17.94 7.90
CA ARG A 13 -16.80 17.34 7.10
C ARG A 13 -15.96 16.36 7.83
N GLY A 14 -16.08 16.27 9.10
CA GLY A 14 -15.11 15.56 9.90
C GLY A 14 -14.79 14.17 9.43
N ALA A 15 -15.78 13.30 9.34
CA ALA A 15 -15.49 11.90 9.03
C ALA A 15 -14.95 11.75 7.62
N ASP A 16 -15.50 12.46 6.67
CA ASP A 16 -15.06 12.35 5.29
C ASP A 16 -13.65 12.87 5.10
N ASP A 17 -13.29 13.92 5.85
CA ASP A 17 -11.97 14.50 5.73
C ASP A 17 -10.88 13.59 6.29
N GLU A 18 -11.26 12.64 7.14
CA GLU A 18 -10.30 11.71 7.71
C GLU A 18 -9.95 10.58 6.76
N HIS A 19 -10.74 10.37 5.73
CA HIS A 19 -10.50 9.27 4.82
C HIS A 19 -9.91 9.76 3.51
N HIS A 20 -9.09 8.93 2.90
CA HIS A 20 -8.34 9.30 1.71
C HIS A 20 -8.69 8.42 0.54
N ASP A 21 -8.59 8.99 -0.66
CA ASP A 21 -8.47 8.24 -1.90
C ASP A 21 -7.03 7.81 -2.07
N LEU A 22 -6.81 6.83 -2.94
CA LEU A 22 -5.43 6.45 -3.23
C LEU A 22 -4.63 7.65 -3.77
N ALA A 23 -5.25 8.45 -4.63
CA ALA A 23 -4.56 9.60 -5.19
C ALA A 23 -4.08 10.57 -4.11
N ASP A 24 -4.82 10.67 -2.99
CA ASP A 24 -4.41 11.55 -1.89
C ASP A 24 -3.11 11.11 -1.27
N ASN A 25 -2.81 9.82 -1.31
CA ASN A 25 -1.62 9.27 -0.67
C ASN A 25 -0.42 9.21 -1.61
N LEU A 26 -0.63 9.39 -2.90
CA LEU A 26 0.46 9.26 -3.87
C LEU A 26 1.59 10.27 -3.68
N PRO A 27 1.34 11.53 -3.33
CA PRO A 27 2.45 12.46 -3.15
C PRO A 27 3.47 11.98 -2.12
N GLN A 28 3.02 11.51 -0.95
CA GLN A 28 3.96 11.02 0.05
C GLN A 28 4.56 9.69 -0.35
N LEU A 29 3.77 8.84 -1.01
CA LEU A 29 4.25 7.54 -1.41
C LEU A 29 5.32 7.64 -2.49
N THR A 30 5.09 8.45 -3.50
CA THR A 30 6.04 8.57 -4.59
C THR A 30 7.27 9.37 -4.21
N LYS A 31 7.17 10.20 -3.18
CA LYS A 31 8.35 10.88 -2.66
C LYS A 31 9.29 9.89 -1.99
N ALA A 32 8.74 8.91 -1.29
CA ALA A 32 9.54 7.91 -0.61
C ALA A 32 9.99 6.78 -1.54
N PHE A 33 9.17 6.44 -2.51
CA PHE A 33 9.44 5.32 -3.41
C PHE A 33 9.26 5.79 -4.85
N PRO A 34 10.36 5.91 -5.59
CA PRO A 34 10.27 6.40 -6.98
C PRO A 34 9.36 5.54 -7.84
N VAL A 35 8.62 6.20 -8.69
CA VAL A 35 7.67 5.54 -9.57
C VAL A 35 7.97 5.95 -11.00
N SER A 36 7.80 5.01 -11.94
CA SER A 36 8.04 5.29 -13.35
C SER A 36 6.90 6.13 -13.94
N PRO A 37 7.15 6.75 -15.09
CA PRO A 37 6.07 7.51 -15.76
C PRO A 37 4.86 6.64 -16.08
N GLU A 38 5.06 5.33 -16.24
CA GLU A 38 3.96 4.42 -16.52
C GLU A 38 3.17 4.02 -15.27
N GLY A 39 3.63 4.42 -14.07
CA GLY A 39 2.89 4.13 -12.86
C GLY A 39 3.33 2.89 -12.11
N TYR A 40 4.58 2.45 -12.30
CA TYR A 40 5.11 1.27 -11.62
C TYR A 40 6.23 1.64 -10.68
N PHE A 41 6.25 1.00 -9.52
CA PHE A 41 7.30 1.17 -8.54
C PHE A 41 8.41 0.15 -8.76
N GLY A 42 9.62 0.51 -8.36
CA GLY A 42 10.73 -0.42 -8.36
C GLY A 42 11.14 -0.87 -9.73
N GLU A 43 11.78 -2.04 -9.78
CA GLU A 43 12.28 -2.62 -11.02
C GLU A 43 11.40 -3.75 -11.48
N LYS A 44 11.39 -3.96 -12.77
CA LYS A 44 10.57 -5.02 -13.33
C LYS A 44 11.11 -6.39 -12.95
N GLY A 45 10.22 -7.23 -12.46
CA GLY A 45 10.54 -8.63 -12.23
C GLY A 45 9.88 -9.48 -13.28
N THR A 46 9.53 -10.70 -12.90
CA THR A 46 8.89 -11.63 -13.82
C THR A 46 7.40 -11.31 -13.93
N GLY A 47 6.91 -11.22 -15.13
CA GLY A 47 5.49 -10.93 -15.37
C GLY A 47 5.11 -9.56 -14.85
N LYS A 48 4.08 -9.50 -14.01
CA LYS A 48 3.61 -8.23 -13.45
C LYS A 48 4.23 -7.91 -12.11
N VAL A 49 5.21 -8.67 -11.69
CA VAL A 49 5.86 -8.46 -10.41
C VAL A 49 6.87 -7.34 -10.52
N ARG A 50 6.94 -6.51 -9.49
CA ARG A 50 7.93 -5.45 -9.35
C ARG A 50 8.81 -5.78 -8.17
N ARG A 51 10.00 -5.18 -8.10
CA ARG A 51 10.93 -5.42 -7.00
C ARG A 51 11.50 -4.11 -6.48
N ILE A 52 11.54 -4.00 -5.17
CA ILE A 52 12.23 -2.90 -4.50
C ILE A 52 13.27 -3.52 -3.56
N SER A 53 14.53 -3.14 -3.74
CA SER A 53 15.61 -3.62 -2.88
C SER A 53 15.69 -2.77 -1.62
N SER A 54 15.99 -3.40 -0.50
CA SER A 54 16.03 -2.71 0.78
C SER A 54 16.97 -3.41 1.74
N ASP A 55 17.59 -2.63 2.62
CA ASP A 55 18.37 -3.18 3.71
C ASP A 55 17.49 -3.91 4.71
N ASN A 56 16.22 -3.51 4.80
CA ASN A 56 15.28 -4.12 5.71
C ASN A 56 13.94 -4.30 5.00
N PRO A 57 13.81 -5.39 4.21
CA PRO A 57 12.63 -5.56 3.35
C PRO A 57 11.29 -5.48 4.07
N LEU A 58 11.17 -6.11 5.25
CA LEU A 58 9.88 -6.11 5.94
C LEU A 58 9.50 -4.70 6.39
N GLU A 59 10.46 -3.98 6.97
CA GLU A 59 10.19 -2.63 7.42
C GLU A 59 9.83 -1.72 6.26
N THR A 60 10.55 -1.88 5.16
CA THR A 60 10.28 -1.08 3.97
C THR A 60 8.92 -1.39 3.38
N ALA A 61 8.54 -2.66 3.36
CA ALA A 61 7.22 -3.06 2.87
C ALA A 61 6.12 -2.45 3.74
N ARG A 62 6.29 -2.49 5.05
CA ARG A 62 5.32 -1.89 5.96
C ARG A 62 5.21 -0.39 5.75
N ASP A 63 6.36 0.28 5.57
CA ASP A 63 6.35 1.71 5.32
C ASP A 63 5.61 2.06 4.04
N PHE A 64 5.85 1.28 2.98
CA PHE A 64 5.13 1.46 1.73
C PHE A 64 3.63 1.30 1.95
N TYR A 65 3.24 0.21 2.61
CA TYR A 65 1.83 -0.09 2.83
C TYR A 65 1.16 1.00 3.66
N GLU A 66 1.81 1.45 4.73
CA GLU A 66 1.21 2.49 5.57
C GLU A 66 1.03 3.79 4.82
N LYS A 67 2.01 4.18 4.02
CA LYS A 67 1.88 5.40 3.23
C LYS A 67 0.79 5.28 2.17
N ALA A 68 0.68 4.11 1.55
CA ALA A 68 -0.31 3.90 0.49
C ALA A 68 -1.74 3.84 1.05
N THR A 69 -1.89 3.45 2.30
CA THR A 69 -3.22 3.21 2.87
C THR A 69 -3.60 4.19 3.96
N GLU A 70 -2.87 5.27 4.10
CA GLU A 70 -3.22 6.27 5.09
C GLU A 70 -4.65 6.75 4.84
N GLY A 71 -5.42 6.87 5.92
CA GLY A 71 -6.81 7.33 5.78
C GLY A 71 -7.75 6.29 5.18
N ALA A 72 -7.39 5.03 5.20
CA ALA A 72 -8.26 3.98 4.66
C ALA A 72 -9.56 3.88 5.45
N VAL A 73 -10.64 3.56 4.74
CA VAL A 73 -11.94 3.41 5.40
C VAL A 73 -12.11 2.04 6.02
N GLN A 74 -11.34 1.05 5.56
CA GLN A 74 -11.38 -0.30 6.11
C GLN A 74 -9.98 -0.86 6.15
N ARG A 75 -9.68 -1.65 7.20
CA ARG A 75 -8.45 -2.42 7.32
C ARG A 75 -8.76 -3.69 8.04
N GLY A 76 -8.11 -4.76 7.66
CA GLY A 76 -8.28 -6.01 8.38
C GLY A 76 -7.49 -7.12 7.72
N PRO A 77 -7.42 -8.28 8.39
CA PRO A 77 -6.69 -9.41 7.83
C PRO A 77 -7.32 -9.88 6.54
N ILE A 78 -6.49 -10.47 5.68
CA ILE A 78 -6.98 -11.09 4.47
C ILE A 78 -7.62 -12.42 4.88
N ILE A 79 -8.86 -12.64 4.45
CA ILE A 79 -9.60 -13.84 4.82
C ILE A 79 -9.70 -14.75 3.60
N GLN A 80 -9.27 -15.99 3.77
CA GLN A 80 -9.42 -17.02 2.76
C GLN A 80 -10.62 -17.90 3.10
N GLN A 81 -11.32 -18.29 2.07
CA GLN A 81 -12.61 -18.92 2.22
C GLN A 81 -12.62 -20.14 3.12
N ASN A 82 -11.66 -21.03 2.96
CA ASN A 82 -11.67 -22.29 3.69
C ASN A 82 -10.73 -22.31 4.89
N THR A 83 -9.85 -21.35 5.00
CA THR A 83 -8.82 -21.42 6.03
C THR A 83 -8.86 -20.22 6.98
N GLY A 84 -9.74 -19.25 6.72
CA GLY A 84 -9.84 -18.09 7.60
C GLY A 84 -8.77 -17.06 7.35
N PRO A 85 -8.37 -16.32 8.38
CA PRO A 85 -7.40 -15.23 8.19
C PRO A 85 -6.04 -15.76 7.73
N VAL A 86 -5.45 -15.07 6.77
CA VAL A 86 -4.10 -15.37 6.32
C VAL A 86 -3.13 -14.74 7.32
N PRO A 87 -2.24 -15.53 7.93
CA PRO A 87 -1.33 -14.95 8.92
C PRO A 87 -0.45 -13.86 8.31
N ARG A 88 -0.20 -12.84 9.11
CA ARG A 88 0.72 -11.77 8.76
C ARG A 88 0.35 -11.09 7.44
N SER A 89 -0.94 -10.87 7.26
CA SER A 89 -1.43 -10.19 6.07
C SER A 89 -2.52 -9.21 6.46
N GLU A 90 -2.69 -8.20 5.63
CA GLU A 90 -3.70 -7.19 5.86
C GLU A 90 -4.10 -6.58 4.53
N ALA A 91 -5.36 -6.19 4.41
CA ALA A 91 -5.85 -5.45 3.25
C ALA A 91 -6.53 -4.18 3.74
N ALA A 92 -6.45 -3.14 2.93
CA ALA A 92 -7.09 -1.86 3.24
C ALA A 92 -7.85 -1.39 2.02
N ILE A 93 -8.98 -0.74 2.27
CA ILE A 93 -9.80 -0.15 1.22
C ILE A 93 -9.88 1.34 1.47
N LEU A 94 -9.56 2.10 0.43
CA LEU A 94 -9.55 3.55 0.51
C LEU A 94 -10.90 4.12 0.15
N LYS A 95 -11.08 5.41 0.38
CA LYS A 95 -12.35 6.07 0.21
C LYS A 95 -12.92 5.89 -1.19
N ASP A 96 -12.06 5.87 -2.20
CA ASP A 96 -12.49 5.73 -3.60
C ASP A 96 -12.72 4.29 -4.02
N GLY A 97 -12.49 3.32 -3.13
CA GLY A 97 -12.62 1.91 -3.45
C GLY A 97 -11.33 1.25 -3.88
N SER A 98 -10.23 2.00 -3.94
CA SER A 98 -8.93 1.40 -4.21
C SER A 98 -8.56 0.44 -3.11
N ARG A 99 -7.91 -0.67 -3.47
CA ARG A 99 -7.53 -1.70 -2.50
C ARG A 99 -6.05 -1.97 -2.57
N VAL A 100 -5.41 -1.98 -1.40
CA VAL A 100 -3.99 -2.29 -1.26
C VAL A 100 -3.87 -3.32 -0.16
N GLN A 101 -2.98 -4.29 -0.34
CA GLN A 101 -2.78 -5.31 0.68
C GLN A 101 -1.31 -5.59 0.87
N ILE A 102 -0.97 -6.10 2.05
CA ILE A 102 0.38 -6.50 2.38
C ILE A 102 0.39 -7.93 2.87
N ARG A 103 1.39 -8.70 2.45
CA ARG A 103 1.71 -9.99 3.03
C ARG A 103 3.15 -9.92 3.49
N GLU A 104 3.38 -10.13 4.78
CA GLU A 104 4.73 -10.04 5.30
C GLU A 104 5.59 -11.19 4.81
N VAL A 105 4.95 -12.30 4.45
CA VAL A 105 5.64 -13.43 3.85
C VAL A 105 4.80 -13.88 2.65
N SER A 106 5.33 -13.64 1.45
CA SER A 106 4.58 -14.01 0.25
C SER A 106 4.70 -15.50 0.00
N HIS A 107 3.72 -16.04 -0.73
CA HIS A 107 3.73 -17.47 -1.07
C HIS A 107 4.84 -17.82 -2.04
N SER A 108 5.17 -16.91 -2.94
CA SER A 108 6.04 -17.29 -4.05
C SER A 108 7.50 -17.45 -3.63
N ASP A 109 8.02 -16.54 -2.81
CA ASP A 109 9.44 -16.59 -2.46
C ASP A 109 9.71 -16.24 -1.00
N GLY A 110 8.67 -16.06 -0.21
CA GLY A 110 8.84 -15.75 1.21
C GLY A 110 9.21 -14.32 1.51
N THR A 111 9.37 -13.47 0.50
CA THR A 111 9.69 -12.07 0.75
C THR A 111 8.43 -11.26 1.04
N PRO A 112 8.55 -10.16 1.79
CA PRO A 112 7.39 -9.29 1.99
C PRO A 112 6.92 -8.72 0.65
N ALA A 113 5.61 -8.58 0.50
CA ALA A 113 5.04 -8.07 -0.74
C ALA A 113 3.87 -7.15 -0.43
N VAL A 114 3.75 -6.08 -1.22
CA VAL A 114 2.58 -5.21 -1.19
C VAL A 114 1.97 -5.27 -2.58
N GLU A 115 0.66 -5.46 -2.61
CA GLU A 115 -0.05 -5.51 -3.87
C GLU A 115 -1.06 -4.38 -3.93
N ILE A 116 -1.00 -3.59 -5.02
CA ILE A 116 -2.04 -2.62 -5.32
C ILE A 116 -3.02 -3.34 -6.21
N CYS A 117 -4.13 -3.78 -5.62
CA CYS A 117 -5.05 -4.69 -6.28
C CYS A 117 -6.02 -3.94 -7.20
N ILE A 118 -6.56 -2.84 -6.70
CA ILE A 118 -7.56 -2.07 -7.39
C ILE A 118 -7.16 -0.61 -7.30
N VAL A 119 -7.14 0.06 -8.44
CA VAL A 119 -6.81 1.49 -8.50
C VAL A 119 -8.03 2.23 -9.02
N ARG A 120 -8.58 3.12 -8.22
CA ARG A 120 -9.73 3.94 -8.59
C ARG A 120 -9.37 5.40 -8.78
N SER A 121 -8.19 5.82 -8.33
CA SER A 121 -7.72 7.17 -8.55
C SER A 121 -6.20 7.17 -8.57
N GLY A 122 -5.63 8.19 -9.20
CA GLY A 122 -4.19 8.29 -9.31
C GLY A 122 -3.68 7.60 -10.57
N PHE A 123 -2.40 7.80 -10.84
CA PHE A 123 -1.83 7.33 -12.10
C PHE A 123 -1.13 5.98 -11.99
N VAL A 124 -0.99 5.44 -10.79
CA VAL A 124 -0.28 4.17 -10.61
C VAL A 124 -1.15 3.02 -11.10
N LYS A 125 -0.50 1.93 -11.48
CA LYS A 125 -1.17 0.75 -12.01
C LYS A 125 -1.29 -0.32 -10.96
N PRO A 126 -2.26 -1.23 -11.10
CA PRO A 126 -2.26 -2.42 -10.25
C PRO A 126 -0.97 -3.19 -10.45
N GLN A 127 -0.37 -3.62 -9.34
CA GLN A 127 0.94 -4.27 -9.39
C GLN A 127 1.21 -4.98 -8.07
N LYS A 128 2.10 -5.96 -8.12
CA LYS A 128 2.57 -6.64 -6.93
C LYS A 128 4.05 -6.36 -6.78
N ILE A 129 4.44 -5.87 -5.61
CA ILE A 129 5.80 -5.44 -5.35
C ILE A 129 6.42 -6.34 -4.29
N HIS A 130 7.52 -7.01 -4.63
CA HIS A 130 8.30 -7.77 -3.65
C HIS A 130 9.42 -6.90 -3.13
N PHE A 131 9.62 -6.93 -1.82
CA PHE A 131 10.69 -6.18 -1.18
C PHE A 131 11.79 -7.16 -0.85
N ILE A 132 12.94 -6.98 -1.50
CA ILE A 132 14.02 -7.96 -1.45
C ILE A 132 15.27 -7.37 -0.81
N PRO A 133 16.15 -8.22 -0.25
CA PRO A 133 17.38 -7.73 0.35
C PRO A 133 18.29 -7.11 -0.70
N LYS A 134 18.94 -6.04 -0.35
CA LYS A 134 19.93 -5.41 -1.23
C LYS A 134 21.11 -6.33 -1.41
N GLY A 135 21.48 -6.54 -2.67
CA GLY A 135 22.68 -7.27 -2.99
C GLY A 135 22.73 -8.67 -2.47
N GLY A 136 21.67 -9.13 -1.84
CA GLY A 136 21.71 -10.42 -1.20
C GLY A 136 21.03 -11.50 -1.94
N ASN A 137 20.46 -11.17 -3.01
CA ASN A 137 19.69 -12.14 -3.69
C ASN A 137 20.53 -13.14 -4.40
N LYS A 138 21.66 -12.90 -4.57
CA LYS A 138 22.48 -13.79 -5.25
C LYS A 138 21.95 -15.01 -5.54
#